data_28218e90f41c1bc9019e1a55b6625c22
#
_entry.id   28218e90f41c1bc9019e1a55b6625c22
#
_cell.length_a   1.000
_cell.length_b   1.000
_cell.length_c   1.000
_cell.angle_alpha   90.00
_cell.angle_beta   90.00
_cell.angle_gamma   90.00
#
_symmetry.space_group_name_H-M   'P 1'
#
loop_
_entity.id
_entity.type
_entity.pdbx_description
1 polymer ?
#
loop_
_entity_poly.entity_id
_entity_poly.type
_entity_poly.pdbx_seq_one_letter_code
_entity_poly.pdbx_strand_id
1 'polypeptide(L)'
;MAKPFCFSLHVLLPWMGILTFTVILASVQSRQDPNYLNFVFNATDFPSEDYYDYIVVGGGTAGCPLAATLSENYRVLILERGGIANGNPNLMSQEGFLTAIMDVDAYDSPTQGFTSEDGVPNARGRVLGGSSVINAGFYSRSDTDFFGKSGIQWDMEIVNRSYEWVERAVVFRPEIKTWQSAVRDGLLEAGVGPYNGFNLNHVVGTKIGGSTFDGTGRRHSAADLLHYAQSKNIRVAVHATVERVLLSSLYSTGLPSSGVKQAAIGVIYRDRLGRHHHAMIRGKGEVILSAGALGSPQLLLLSGIGPRPYLSSWGIPVAHHLPYVGQFLYDNPRNGISIVPPMPLEYSLIQVVGITDSDTYLEAASNVIPFVSPPRSVFLHSPSSPLYLSVATLMEKIPGPLSTGSLRLASTDVRINPIVRFNYFSNPVDLSRCVNGMRKIGEVLRGRSMEEFKFREWFGARDFRYVGPTLPVNLSDSGLLAEFCRRTVTTIWHYHGGCLVGKVVDRDHRVIGVDALRIVDGSTFTVSPGTNPQATLMMLGR
;
A
#
# COMPACT_ATOMS: atom_id res chain seq x y z
N MET A 1 -17.37 -34.55 76.68
CA MET A 1 -16.53 -33.33 76.61
C MET A 1 -15.56 -33.50 75.44
N ALA A 2 -15.88 -32.96 74.28
CA ALA A 2 -15.03 -32.97 73.11
C ALA A 2 -14.87 -31.55 72.65
N LYS A 3 -13.63 -31.04 72.59
CA LYS A 3 -13.27 -29.71 72.06
C LYS A 3 -13.17 -29.77 70.55
N PRO A 4 -13.65 -28.80 69.82
CA PRO A 4 -13.40 -28.71 68.35
C PRO A 4 -12.05 -28.12 68.07
N PHE A 5 -11.32 -28.75 67.14
CA PHE A 5 -10.10 -28.22 66.51
C PHE A 5 -10.49 -27.21 65.42
N CYS A 6 -10.07 -25.98 65.62
CA CYS A 6 -10.21 -24.92 64.62
C CYS A 6 -8.91 -24.89 63.77
N PHE A 7 -8.97 -25.33 62.50
CA PHE A 7 -7.85 -25.17 61.56
C PHE A 7 -7.94 -23.80 60.90
N SER A 8 -6.89 -23.03 61.10
CA SER A 8 -6.76 -21.67 60.57
C SER A 8 -6.48 -21.69 59.07
N LEU A 9 -7.38 -21.06 58.33
CA LEU A 9 -7.38 -20.95 56.85
C LEU A 9 -6.54 -19.75 56.36
N HIS A 10 -5.49 -19.38 57.09
CA HIS A 10 -4.78 -18.11 56.83
C HIS A 10 -3.39 -18.22 56.16
N VAL A 11 -2.98 -19.41 55.71
CA VAL A 11 -1.62 -19.58 55.17
C VAL A 11 -1.58 -19.77 53.63
N LEU A 12 -2.73 -19.96 52.95
CA LEU A 12 -2.73 -20.23 51.50
C LEU A 12 -3.00 -19.01 50.58
N LEU A 13 -3.48 -17.90 51.11
CA LEU A 13 -3.80 -16.72 50.32
C LEU A 13 -2.57 -15.90 49.79
N PRO A 14 -1.42 -15.82 50.48
CA PRO A 14 -0.29 -15.05 49.92
C PRO A 14 0.43 -15.73 48.74
N TRP A 15 0.37 -17.07 48.65
CA TRP A 15 1.08 -17.81 47.58
C TRP A 15 0.30 -17.83 46.26
N MET A 16 -1.01 -17.75 46.25
CA MET A 16 -1.80 -17.60 45.00
C MET A 16 -1.65 -16.21 44.37
N GLY A 17 -1.51 -15.16 45.19
CA GLY A 17 -1.26 -13.80 44.70
C GLY A 17 0.11 -13.61 44.07
N ILE A 18 1.13 -14.29 44.60
CA ILE A 18 2.51 -14.23 44.06
C ILE A 18 2.63 -15.05 42.76
N LEU A 19 1.94 -16.20 42.64
CA LEU A 19 1.92 -16.99 41.42
C LEU A 19 1.17 -16.29 40.28
N THR A 20 0.05 -15.62 40.56
CA THR A 20 -0.67 -14.84 39.53
C THR A 20 0.09 -13.59 39.10
N PHE A 21 0.80 -12.92 40.04
CA PHE A 21 1.64 -11.77 39.69
C PHE A 21 2.88 -12.15 38.88
N THR A 22 3.50 -13.31 39.17
CA THR A 22 4.63 -13.84 38.38
C THR A 22 4.20 -14.32 36.99
N VAL A 23 3.00 -14.91 36.84
CA VAL A 23 2.46 -15.30 35.52
C VAL A 23 2.09 -14.06 34.68
N ILE A 24 1.58 -13.00 35.28
CA ILE A 24 1.31 -11.74 34.58
C ILE A 24 2.63 -11.01 34.21
N LEU A 25 3.64 -11.07 35.05
CA LEU A 25 4.97 -10.50 34.73
C LEU A 25 5.75 -11.33 33.71
N ALA A 26 5.54 -12.65 33.62
CA ALA A 26 6.17 -13.51 32.62
C ALA A 26 5.56 -13.36 31.21
N SER A 27 4.37 -12.73 31.07
CA SER A 27 3.75 -12.45 29.78
C SER A 27 4.11 -11.07 29.20
N VAL A 28 4.82 -10.22 29.93
CA VAL A 28 5.50 -9.05 29.37
C VAL A 28 6.85 -9.51 28.82
N GLN A 29 6.80 -10.34 27.78
CA GLN A 29 7.95 -10.56 26.92
C GLN A 29 8.36 -9.17 26.41
N SER A 30 9.52 -8.68 26.83
CA SER A 30 10.09 -7.42 26.33
C SER A 30 10.10 -7.53 24.81
N ARG A 31 9.19 -6.80 24.14
CA ARG A 31 9.25 -6.64 22.69
C ARG A 31 10.58 -5.98 22.40
N GLN A 32 11.57 -6.76 21.99
CA GLN A 32 12.79 -6.17 21.47
C GLN A 32 12.42 -5.32 20.27
N ASP A 33 12.79 -4.05 20.33
CA ASP A 33 12.64 -3.17 19.19
C ASP A 33 13.37 -3.76 17.97
N PRO A 34 12.82 -3.58 16.76
CA PRO A 34 13.47 -4.06 15.55
C PRO A 34 14.89 -3.51 15.44
N ASN A 35 15.88 -4.36 15.15
CA ASN A 35 17.29 -3.98 15.07
C ASN A 35 17.56 -2.78 14.13
N TYR A 36 16.73 -2.59 13.10
CA TYR A 36 16.88 -1.47 12.18
C TYR A 36 16.65 -0.10 12.82
N LEU A 37 15.97 -0.01 13.95
CA LEU A 37 15.76 1.26 14.65
C LEU A 37 17.08 1.88 15.16
N ASN A 38 18.14 1.10 15.29
CA ASN A 38 19.45 1.59 15.73
C ASN A 38 20.11 2.58 14.76
N PHE A 39 19.68 2.64 13.49
CA PHE A 39 20.17 3.60 12.50
C PHE A 39 19.06 4.50 11.94
N VAL A 40 17.92 4.56 12.64
CA VAL A 40 16.82 5.49 12.35
C VAL A 40 16.89 6.65 13.32
N PHE A 41 16.97 7.88 12.79
CA PHE A 41 17.11 9.11 13.54
C PHE A 41 16.09 10.13 13.09
N ASN A 42 15.77 11.10 13.94
CA ASN A 42 14.96 12.24 13.53
C ASN A 42 15.79 13.13 12.59
N ALA A 43 15.18 13.72 11.57
CA ALA A 43 15.86 14.66 10.68
C ALA A 43 16.49 15.86 11.43
N THR A 44 15.94 16.22 12.58
CA THR A 44 16.50 17.28 13.45
C THR A 44 17.89 16.98 13.98
N ASP A 45 18.30 15.71 14.00
CA ASP A 45 19.59 15.25 14.54
C ASP A 45 20.69 15.19 13.45
N PHE A 46 20.33 15.51 12.21
CA PHE A 46 21.26 15.54 11.10
C PHE A 46 21.94 16.91 10.97
N PRO A 47 23.19 16.94 10.47
CA PRO A 47 23.88 18.19 10.18
C PRO A 47 23.16 18.94 9.03
N SER A 48 23.49 20.23 8.88
CA SER A 48 22.97 21.05 7.78
C SER A 48 23.42 20.58 6.41
N GLU A 49 24.54 19.88 6.33
CA GLU A 49 25.08 19.25 5.09
C GLU A 49 25.81 17.94 5.42
N ASP A 50 25.56 16.88 4.65
CA ASP A 50 26.24 15.58 4.75
C ASP A 50 26.34 14.93 3.37
N TYR A 51 27.26 13.96 3.21
CA TYR A 51 27.63 13.34 1.92
C TYR A 51 27.45 11.83 1.95
N TYR A 52 26.82 11.29 0.90
CA TYR A 52 26.48 9.89 0.73
C TYR A 52 26.84 9.37 -0.67
N ASP A 53 26.98 8.06 -0.81
CA ASP A 53 27.10 7.42 -2.11
C ASP A 53 25.72 7.32 -2.78
N TYR A 54 24.68 7.01 -2.01
CA TYR A 54 23.30 6.99 -2.47
C TYR A 54 22.37 7.70 -1.51
N ILE A 55 21.45 8.49 -2.06
CA ILE A 55 20.37 9.15 -1.33
C ILE A 55 19.05 8.61 -1.86
N VAL A 56 18.34 7.83 -1.03
CA VAL A 56 17.03 7.25 -1.34
C VAL A 56 15.95 8.16 -0.78
N VAL A 57 15.17 8.79 -1.65
CA VAL A 57 14.09 9.71 -1.30
C VAL A 57 12.78 8.95 -1.19
N GLY A 58 12.35 8.70 0.03
CA GLY A 58 11.18 7.87 0.40
C GLY A 58 11.58 6.50 0.93
N GLY A 59 11.42 6.29 2.23
CA GLY A 59 11.57 5.00 2.90
C GLY A 59 10.31 4.15 2.77
N GLY A 60 9.81 3.97 1.54
CA GLY A 60 8.57 3.24 1.24
C GLY A 60 8.80 1.80 0.82
N THR A 61 7.79 1.25 0.14
CA THR A 61 7.71 -0.17 -0.27
C THR A 61 8.90 -0.62 -1.13
N ALA A 62 9.39 0.25 -2.03
CA ALA A 62 10.58 -0.01 -2.83
C ALA A 62 11.86 0.57 -2.20
N GLY A 63 11.77 1.71 -1.51
CA GLY A 63 12.95 2.42 -0.99
C GLY A 63 13.65 1.69 0.16
N CYS A 64 12.92 1.02 1.06
CA CYS A 64 13.52 0.26 2.15
C CYS A 64 14.38 -0.92 1.65
N PRO A 65 13.88 -1.86 0.82
CA PRO A 65 14.69 -2.94 0.30
C PRO A 65 15.85 -2.44 -0.58
N LEU A 66 15.65 -1.37 -1.35
CA LEU A 66 16.71 -0.75 -2.16
C LEU A 66 17.86 -0.25 -1.30
N ALA A 67 17.55 0.49 -0.25
CA ALA A 67 18.57 1.01 0.65
C ALA A 67 19.27 -0.09 1.43
N ALA A 68 18.53 -1.14 1.86
CA ALA A 68 19.14 -2.31 2.50
C ALA A 68 20.16 -2.96 1.58
N THR A 69 19.82 -3.19 0.31
CA THR A 69 20.71 -3.77 -0.71
C THR A 69 21.94 -2.89 -0.95
N LEU A 70 21.75 -1.61 -1.21
CA LEU A 70 22.86 -0.69 -1.48
C LEU A 70 23.81 -0.56 -0.28
N SER A 71 23.29 -0.66 0.94
CA SER A 71 24.09 -0.54 2.16
C SER A 71 25.12 -1.66 2.34
N GLU A 72 25.00 -2.77 1.59
CA GLU A 72 26.00 -3.84 1.62
C GLU A 72 27.41 -3.29 1.32
N ASN A 73 27.51 -2.31 0.39
CA ASN A 73 28.79 -1.81 -0.11
C ASN A 73 28.94 -0.29 -0.08
N TYR A 74 27.87 0.47 0.13
CA TYR A 74 27.86 1.91 -0.04
C TYR A 74 27.27 2.64 1.15
N ARG A 75 27.65 3.90 1.36
CA ARG A 75 27.05 4.80 2.35
C ARG A 75 25.72 5.33 1.83
N VAL A 76 24.61 4.93 2.47
CA VAL A 76 23.24 5.20 2.04
C VAL A 76 22.52 6.09 3.06
N LEU A 77 21.78 7.07 2.57
CA LEU A 77 20.81 7.83 3.35
C LEU A 77 19.40 7.55 2.82
N ILE A 78 18.48 7.17 3.71
CA ILE A 78 17.04 7.24 3.44
C ILE A 78 16.49 8.54 4.01
N LEU A 79 15.69 9.25 3.22
CA LEU A 79 14.93 10.43 3.66
C LEU A 79 13.44 10.09 3.60
N GLU A 80 12.81 9.90 4.79
CA GLU A 80 11.38 9.61 4.90
C GLU A 80 10.66 10.79 5.56
N ARG A 81 9.60 11.29 4.90
CA ARG A 81 8.84 12.45 5.39
C ARG A 81 7.98 12.15 6.62
N GLY A 82 7.56 10.89 6.80
CA GLY A 82 6.82 10.43 7.96
C GLY A 82 7.70 9.94 9.11
N GLY A 83 7.06 9.47 10.17
CA GLY A 83 7.71 8.85 11.33
C GLY A 83 7.89 7.33 11.16
N ILE A 84 7.96 6.63 12.28
CA ILE A 84 8.02 5.17 12.37
C ILE A 84 6.66 4.59 12.78
N ALA A 85 6.37 3.36 12.34
CA ALA A 85 5.13 2.66 12.71
C ALA A 85 5.21 1.99 14.09
N ASN A 86 6.41 1.71 14.56
CA ASN A 86 6.65 0.99 15.82
C ASN A 86 5.97 1.69 17.01
N GLY A 87 5.27 0.91 17.84
CA GLY A 87 4.52 1.44 18.98
C GLY A 87 3.10 1.93 18.64
N ASN A 88 2.71 2.04 17.37
CA ASN A 88 1.33 2.35 16.99
C ASN A 88 0.53 1.06 16.71
N PRO A 89 -0.40 0.65 17.59
CA PRO A 89 -1.14 -0.61 17.46
C PRO A 89 -2.03 -0.63 16.21
N ASN A 90 -2.57 0.50 15.79
CA ASN A 90 -3.41 0.58 14.58
C ASN A 90 -2.63 0.34 13.30
N LEU A 91 -1.34 0.64 13.27
CA LEU A 91 -0.46 0.36 12.14
C LEU A 91 0.08 -1.08 12.17
N MET A 92 0.33 -1.60 13.39
CA MET A 92 1.07 -2.84 13.59
C MET A 92 0.16 -4.06 13.77
N SER A 93 -1.17 -3.91 13.75
CA SER A 93 -2.11 -5.03 13.86
C SER A 93 -3.05 -5.10 12.67
N GLN A 94 -3.56 -6.30 12.41
CA GLN A 94 -4.57 -6.55 11.38
C GLN A 94 -5.88 -5.82 11.69
N GLU A 95 -6.29 -5.80 12.95
CA GLU A 95 -7.51 -5.14 13.43
C GLU A 95 -7.46 -3.62 13.27
N GLY A 96 -6.26 -3.03 13.35
CA GLY A 96 -6.05 -1.60 13.20
C GLY A 96 -6.14 -1.08 11.77
N PHE A 97 -6.22 -1.94 10.75
CA PHE A 97 -6.16 -1.56 9.34
C PHE A 97 -7.16 -0.46 8.96
N LEU A 98 -8.45 -0.62 9.31
CA LEU A 98 -9.47 0.38 8.97
C LEU A 98 -9.20 1.72 9.67
N THR A 99 -8.86 1.68 10.96
CA THR A 99 -8.52 2.89 11.71
C THR A 99 -7.32 3.60 11.08
N ALA A 100 -6.27 2.85 10.72
CA ALA A 100 -5.06 3.41 10.10
C ALA A 100 -5.33 4.08 8.76
N ILE A 101 -6.21 3.51 7.91
CA ILE A 101 -6.48 4.08 6.59
C ILE A 101 -7.50 5.23 6.63
N MET A 102 -8.29 5.34 7.69
CA MET A 102 -9.27 6.41 7.90
C MET A 102 -8.73 7.58 8.72
N ASP A 103 -7.66 7.37 9.48
CA ASP A 103 -6.98 8.42 10.25
C ASP A 103 -6.08 9.24 9.32
N VAL A 104 -6.68 10.18 8.61
CA VAL A 104 -6.08 10.97 7.53
C VAL A 104 -5.86 12.42 7.93
N ASP A 105 -5.22 12.69 9.04
CA ASP A 105 -4.82 14.05 9.42
C ASP A 105 -3.92 14.68 8.32
N ALA A 106 -4.07 15.99 8.13
CA ALA A 106 -3.35 16.74 7.10
C ALA A 106 -1.84 16.83 7.35
N TYR A 107 -1.37 16.78 8.61
CA TYR A 107 0.00 17.20 8.95
C TYR A 107 0.94 16.11 9.46
N ASP A 108 0.49 15.17 10.29
CA ASP A 108 1.40 14.23 10.96
C ASP A 108 0.90 12.77 10.99
N SER A 109 -0.30 12.49 10.52
CA SER A 109 -0.83 11.12 10.43
C SER A 109 0.03 10.24 9.53
N PRO A 110 0.24 8.97 9.90
CA PRO A 110 0.92 7.97 9.04
C PRO A 110 0.24 7.75 7.69
N THR A 111 -1.02 8.14 7.58
CA THR A 111 -1.82 8.06 6.35
C THR A 111 -2.16 9.46 5.86
N GLN A 112 -1.76 9.78 4.64
CA GLN A 112 -2.12 11.03 3.99
C GLN A 112 -3.28 10.81 3.01
N GLY A 113 -4.45 11.37 3.32
CA GLY A 113 -5.62 11.32 2.46
C GLY A 113 -5.57 12.34 1.33
N PHE A 114 -6.21 12.01 0.21
CA PHE A 114 -6.53 12.93 -0.88
C PHE A 114 -7.77 12.44 -1.63
N THR A 115 -8.42 13.33 -2.38
CA THR A 115 -9.52 12.96 -3.28
C THR A 115 -9.09 13.26 -4.71
N SER A 116 -9.25 12.27 -5.62
CA SER A 116 -8.96 12.49 -7.03
C SER A 116 -10.01 13.39 -7.68
N GLU A 117 -9.70 13.97 -8.84
CA GLU A 117 -10.68 14.74 -9.64
C GLU A 117 -11.86 13.86 -10.11
N ASP A 118 -11.72 12.54 -10.05
CA ASP A 118 -12.81 11.58 -10.29
C ASP A 118 -13.82 11.52 -9.12
N GLY A 119 -13.57 12.24 -8.03
CA GLY A 119 -14.39 12.22 -6.82
C GLY A 119 -14.13 11.01 -5.90
N VAL A 120 -13.08 10.24 -6.13
CA VAL A 120 -12.76 9.04 -5.37
C VAL A 120 -11.78 9.37 -4.24
N PRO A 121 -12.17 9.15 -2.96
CA PRO A 121 -11.26 9.27 -1.83
C PRO A 121 -10.12 8.25 -1.90
N ASN A 122 -8.93 8.69 -1.58
CA ASN A 122 -7.68 7.94 -1.65
C ASN A 122 -6.79 8.19 -0.45
N ALA A 123 -5.79 7.34 -0.28
CA ALA A 123 -4.80 7.47 0.79
C ALA A 123 -3.43 6.97 0.33
N ARG A 124 -2.35 7.51 0.92
CA ARG A 124 -0.97 7.05 0.74
C ARG A 124 -0.21 7.06 2.06
N GLY A 125 0.77 6.18 2.23
CA GLY A 125 1.60 6.12 3.42
C GLY A 125 2.50 7.35 3.58
N ARG A 126 2.61 7.84 4.83
CA ARG A 126 3.55 8.85 5.29
C ARG A 126 4.22 8.32 6.55
N VAL A 127 5.00 7.28 6.38
CA VAL A 127 5.61 6.51 7.46
C VAL A 127 6.74 5.64 6.88
N LEU A 128 7.78 5.34 7.64
CA LEU A 128 8.82 4.39 7.25
C LEU A 128 8.20 3.02 6.95
N GLY A 129 8.46 2.47 5.77
CA GLY A 129 7.78 1.33 5.16
C GLY A 129 6.71 1.74 4.14
N GLY A 130 6.33 3.04 4.11
CA GLY A 130 5.40 3.61 3.14
C GLY A 130 4.02 2.97 3.18
N SER A 131 3.38 2.82 2.02
CA SER A 131 2.02 2.27 1.92
C SER A 131 1.93 0.78 2.31
N SER A 132 3.04 0.03 2.42
CA SER A 132 3.03 -1.33 2.96
C SER A 132 2.67 -1.39 4.45
N VAL A 133 2.76 -0.27 5.17
CA VAL A 133 2.39 -0.15 6.59
C VAL A 133 0.88 0.05 6.79
N ILE A 134 0.18 0.56 5.78
CA ILE A 134 -1.24 0.91 5.88
C ILE A 134 -2.15 0.08 4.98
N ASN A 135 -1.62 -0.92 4.27
CA ASN A 135 -2.37 -1.75 3.31
C ASN A 135 -3.04 -2.97 3.97
N ALA A 136 -3.83 -3.71 3.19
CA ALA A 136 -4.51 -4.94 3.63
C ALA A 136 -3.60 -6.18 3.74
N GLY A 137 -2.31 -6.07 3.49
CA GLY A 137 -1.31 -7.11 3.74
C GLY A 137 -1.31 -8.29 2.77
N PHE A 138 -2.11 -8.30 1.72
CA PHE A 138 -2.11 -9.41 0.75
C PHE A 138 -0.83 -9.42 -0.09
N TYR A 139 -0.23 -10.61 -0.24
CA TYR A 139 1.00 -10.81 -0.99
C TYR A 139 0.81 -11.85 -2.10
N SER A 140 1.16 -11.47 -3.32
CA SER A 140 1.26 -12.35 -4.48
C SER A 140 2.30 -11.80 -5.44
N ARG A 141 3.12 -12.67 -6.04
CA ARG A 141 4.04 -12.29 -7.12
C ARG A 141 3.26 -11.78 -8.32
N SER A 142 3.88 -10.99 -9.16
CA SER A 142 3.24 -10.44 -10.36
C SER A 142 2.82 -11.53 -11.35
N ASP A 143 1.88 -11.13 -12.22
CA ASP A 143 1.64 -11.84 -13.47
C ASP A 143 2.93 -11.89 -14.33
N THR A 144 3.14 -12.99 -15.03
CA THR A 144 4.27 -13.15 -15.96
C THR A 144 4.25 -12.12 -17.10
N ASP A 145 3.07 -11.71 -17.54
CA ASP A 145 2.86 -10.69 -18.56
C ASP A 145 3.43 -9.32 -18.18
N PHE A 146 3.47 -9.00 -16.85
CA PHE A 146 4.08 -7.78 -16.36
C PHE A 146 5.52 -7.63 -16.84
N PHE A 147 6.33 -8.67 -16.76
CA PHE A 147 7.73 -8.63 -17.15
C PHE A 147 7.90 -8.34 -18.64
N GLY A 148 7.08 -8.94 -19.49
CA GLY A 148 7.11 -8.70 -20.94
C GLY A 148 6.62 -7.31 -21.35
N LYS A 149 5.67 -6.74 -20.59
CA LYS A 149 5.02 -5.45 -20.90
C LYS A 149 5.66 -4.25 -20.19
N SER A 150 6.52 -4.46 -19.19
CA SER A 150 7.13 -3.40 -18.37
C SER A 150 8.11 -2.49 -19.13
N GLY A 151 8.61 -2.93 -20.28
CA GLY A 151 9.65 -2.22 -21.04
C GLY A 151 11.07 -2.41 -20.49
N ILE A 152 11.25 -3.21 -19.44
CA ILE A 152 12.53 -3.54 -18.81
C ILE A 152 12.98 -4.94 -19.28
N GLN A 153 14.28 -5.11 -19.43
CA GLN A 153 14.88 -6.42 -19.68
C GLN A 153 15.21 -7.08 -18.34
N TRP A 154 14.35 -8.00 -17.90
CA TRP A 154 14.49 -8.68 -16.63
C TRP A 154 15.38 -9.91 -16.70
N ASP A 155 16.27 -10.06 -15.74
CA ASP A 155 16.88 -11.34 -15.41
C ASP A 155 15.95 -12.09 -14.44
N MET A 156 15.26 -13.11 -14.93
CA MET A 156 14.26 -13.84 -14.16
C MET A 156 14.85 -14.64 -13.01
N GLU A 157 16.14 -14.97 -13.04
CA GLU A 157 16.82 -15.60 -11.90
C GLU A 157 17.01 -14.59 -10.76
N ILE A 158 17.43 -13.37 -11.09
CA ILE A 158 17.54 -12.28 -10.11
C ILE A 158 16.15 -11.91 -9.56
N VAL A 159 15.13 -11.82 -10.42
CA VAL A 159 13.74 -11.57 -10.02
C VAL A 159 13.27 -12.59 -8.99
N ASN A 160 13.44 -13.89 -9.26
CA ASN A 160 13.00 -14.95 -8.37
C ASN A 160 13.76 -14.92 -7.02
N ARG A 161 15.07 -14.74 -7.05
CA ARG A 161 15.88 -14.59 -5.83
C ARG A 161 15.47 -13.37 -5.01
N SER A 162 15.08 -12.28 -5.67
CA SER A 162 14.62 -11.06 -5.00
C SER A 162 13.27 -11.27 -4.34
N TYR A 163 12.32 -11.96 -4.99
CA TYR A 163 11.06 -12.35 -4.36
C TYR A 163 11.30 -13.23 -3.13
N GLU A 164 12.14 -14.27 -3.23
CA GLU A 164 12.46 -15.15 -2.11
C GLU A 164 13.09 -14.42 -0.94
N TRP A 165 13.97 -13.44 -1.24
CA TRP A 165 14.60 -12.61 -0.21
C TRP A 165 13.56 -11.78 0.56
N VAL A 166 12.59 -11.18 -0.14
CA VAL A 166 11.47 -10.46 0.48
C VAL A 166 10.58 -11.41 1.28
N GLU A 167 10.20 -12.54 0.69
CA GLU A 167 9.23 -13.49 1.24
C GLU A 167 9.69 -14.07 2.58
N ARG A 168 10.99 -14.34 2.73
CA ARG A 168 11.56 -14.84 4.00
C ARG A 168 11.35 -13.89 5.18
N ALA A 169 11.25 -12.60 4.95
CA ALA A 169 11.16 -11.61 6.01
C ALA A 169 9.73 -11.19 6.33
N VAL A 170 8.86 -11.08 5.30
CA VAL A 170 7.58 -10.37 5.46
C VAL A 170 6.37 -11.17 5.02
N VAL A 171 6.52 -12.44 4.59
CA VAL A 171 5.39 -13.21 4.06
C VAL A 171 5.09 -14.43 4.89
N PHE A 172 3.83 -14.58 5.26
CA PHE A 172 3.30 -15.66 6.08
C PHE A 172 2.13 -16.33 5.35
N ARG A 173 1.90 -17.62 5.65
CA ARG A 173 0.70 -18.32 5.21
C ARG A 173 -0.45 -17.93 6.16
N PRO A 174 -1.53 -17.30 5.65
CA PRO A 174 -2.68 -16.98 6.50
C PRO A 174 -3.50 -18.22 6.84
N GLU A 175 -4.13 -18.21 8.00
CA GLU A 175 -5.20 -19.13 8.35
C GLU A 175 -6.52 -18.56 7.81
N ILE A 176 -7.18 -19.28 6.88
CA ILE A 176 -8.49 -18.86 6.39
C ILE A 176 -9.58 -19.32 7.37
N LYS A 177 -10.47 -18.39 7.73
CA LYS A 177 -11.58 -18.63 8.66
C LYS A 177 -12.92 -18.62 7.92
N THR A 178 -14.01 -18.37 8.66
CA THR A 178 -15.39 -18.52 8.17
C THR A 178 -15.64 -17.80 6.84
N TRP A 179 -15.41 -16.49 6.79
CA TRP A 179 -15.71 -15.71 5.58
C TRP A 179 -14.83 -16.09 4.40
N GLN A 180 -13.53 -16.17 4.61
CA GLN A 180 -12.59 -16.51 3.52
C GLN A 180 -12.78 -17.94 3.01
N SER A 181 -13.19 -18.88 3.88
CA SER A 181 -13.53 -20.26 3.47
C SER A 181 -14.77 -20.29 2.61
N ALA A 182 -15.83 -19.57 3.01
CA ALA A 182 -17.05 -19.47 2.22
C ALA A 182 -16.81 -18.80 0.86
N VAL A 183 -15.96 -17.77 0.82
CA VAL A 183 -15.57 -17.11 -0.44
C VAL A 183 -14.80 -18.07 -1.35
N ARG A 184 -13.83 -18.84 -0.82
CA ARG A 184 -13.13 -19.88 -1.58
C ARG A 184 -14.13 -20.83 -2.25
N ASP A 185 -15.06 -21.34 -1.48
CA ASP A 185 -16.03 -22.33 -1.97
C ASP A 185 -17.02 -21.69 -2.95
N GLY A 186 -17.47 -20.45 -2.70
CA GLY A 186 -18.34 -19.70 -3.60
C GLY A 186 -17.67 -19.34 -4.92
N LEU A 187 -16.38 -19.04 -4.93
CA LEU A 187 -15.62 -18.84 -6.16
C LEU A 187 -15.55 -20.11 -7.01
N LEU A 188 -15.30 -21.26 -6.36
CA LEU A 188 -15.28 -22.56 -7.04
C LEU A 188 -16.67 -22.94 -7.56
N GLU A 189 -17.74 -22.74 -6.79
CA GLU A 189 -19.13 -22.93 -7.21
C GLU A 189 -19.50 -22.03 -8.40
N ALA A 190 -18.97 -20.81 -8.46
CA ALA A 190 -19.13 -19.87 -9.57
C ALA A 190 -18.18 -20.16 -10.77
N GLY A 191 -17.48 -21.30 -10.75
CA GLY A 191 -16.62 -21.73 -11.86
C GLY A 191 -15.25 -21.06 -11.92
N VAL A 192 -14.80 -20.40 -10.85
CA VAL A 192 -13.45 -19.81 -10.75
C VAL A 192 -12.45 -20.88 -10.28
N GLY A 193 -12.24 -21.87 -11.11
CA GLY A 193 -11.32 -23.00 -10.88
C GLY A 193 -10.04 -22.89 -11.73
N PRO A 194 -9.04 -23.76 -11.45
CA PRO A 194 -8.99 -24.74 -10.36
C PRO A 194 -8.69 -24.12 -8.99
N TYR A 195 -8.81 -24.92 -7.92
CA TYR A 195 -8.30 -24.54 -6.61
C TYR A 195 -6.79 -24.82 -6.53
N ASN A 196 -6.01 -23.76 -6.33
CA ASN A 196 -4.53 -23.82 -6.35
C ASN A 196 -3.89 -23.88 -4.93
N GLY A 197 -4.71 -24.01 -3.87
CA GLY A 197 -4.21 -24.03 -2.50
C GLY A 197 -3.50 -22.74 -2.10
N PHE A 198 -2.50 -22.84 -1.22
CA PHE A 198 -1.61 -21.74 -0.90
C PHE A 198 -0.56 -21.58 -2.00
N ASN A 199 -0.59 -20.42 -2.68
CA ASN A 199 0.29 -20.16 -3.81
C ASN A 199 0.62 -18.67 -3.91
N LEU A 200 1.90 -18.34 -3.97
CA LEU A 200 2.38 -16.97 -4.10
C LEU A 200 2.42 -16.48 -5.55
N ASN A 201 2.41 -17.37 -6.55
CA ASN A 201 2.42 -16.95 -7.94
C ASN A 201 1.05 -16.44 -8.38
N HIS A 202 1.01 -15.56 -9.37
CA HIS A 202 -0.21 -15.16 -10.05
C HIS A 202 -0.67 -16.30 -10.97
N VAL A 203 -1.76 -16.96 -10.60
CA VAL A 203 -2.28 -18.14 -11.34
C VAL A 203 -3.79 -18.03 -11.47
N VAL A 204 -4.32 -18.44 -12.62
CA VAL A 204 -5.77 -18.53 -12.86
C VAL A 204 -6.41 -19.54 -11.92
N GLY A 205 -7.60 -19.25 -11.46
CA GLY A 205 -8.37 -20.04 -10.51
C GLY A 205 -8.47 -19.41 -9.13
N THR A 206 -8.91 -20.19 -8.17
CA THR A 206 -9.04 -19.77 -6.75
C THR A 206 -7.81 -20.20 -5.97
N LYS A 207 -7.22 -19.26 -5.22
CA LYS A 207 -6.04 -19.54 -4.38
C LYS A 207 -6.06 -18.80 -3.06
N ILE A 208 -5.26 -19.30 -2.11
CA ILE A 208 -4.85 -18.56 -0.91
C ILE A 208 -3.51 -17.90 -1.23
N GLY A 209 -3.43 -16.58 -1.10
CA GLY A 209 -2.18 -15.83 -1.24
C GLY A 209 -1.40 -15.73 0.06
N GLY A 210 -0.24 -15.07 0.03
CA GLY A 210 0.53 -14.71 1.21
C GLY A 210 -0.10 -13.56 1.99
N SER A 211 0.28 -13.44 3.25
CA SER A 211 -0.08 -12.33 4.12
C SER A 211 1.16 -11.68 4.67
N THR A 212 1.17 -10.36 4.80
CA THR A 212 2.18 -9.64 5.57
C THR A 212 1.80 -9.47 7.05
N PHE A 213 0.75 -10.15 7.49
CA PHE A 213 0.43 -10.34 8.90
C PHE A 213 0.86 -11.75 9.32
N ASP A 214 1.58 -11.85 10.42
CA ASP A 214 1.98 -13.14 11.00
C ASP A 214 0.81 -13.83 11.73
N GLY A 215 1.05 -15.03 12.27
CA GLY A 215 0.04 -15.82 12.98
C GLY A 215 -0.51 -15.15 14.26
N THR A 216 0.09 -14.06 14.73
CA THR A 216 -0.40 -13.27 15.87
C THR A 216 -1.22 -12.06 15.41
N GLY A 217 -1.38 -11.84 14.09
CA GLY A 217 -2.02 -10.67 13.51
C GLY A 217 -1.13 -9.43 13.48
N ARG A 218 0.18 -9.57 13.77
CA ARG A 218 1.14 -8.47 13.67
C ARG A 218 1.54 -8.23 12.22
N ARG A 219 1.55 -6.95 11.82
CA ARG A 219 2.01 -6.51 10.51
C ARG A 219 3.53 -6.57 10.39
N HIS A 220 3.98 -7.05 9.23
CA HIS A 220 5.31 -6.87 8.68
C HIS A 220 5.21 -6.00 7.42
N SER A 221 6.20 -5.14 7.22
CA SER A 221 6.17 -4.15 6.14
C SER A 221 7.53 -4.05 5.45
N ALA A 222 7.65 -3.20 4.45
CA ALA A 222 8.94 -2.95 3.80
C ALA A 222 10.01 -2.42 4.76
N ALA A 223 9.63 -1.77 5.88
CA ALA A 223 10.58 -1.35 6.90
C ALA A 223 11.32 -2.53 7.55
N ASP A 224 10.67 -3.70 7.67
CA ASP A 224 11.31 -4.89 8.22
C ASP A 224 12.44 -5.42 7.32
N LEU A 225 12.42 -5.11 6.01
CA LEU A 225 13.52 -5.46 5.10
C LEU A 225 14.81 -4.69 5.40
N LEU A 226 14.75 -3.59 6.15
CA LEU A 226 15.92 -2.89 6.67
C LEU A 226 16.74 -3.74 7.68
N HIS A 227 16.16 -4.84 8.19
CA HIS A 227 16.89 -5.82 8.97
C HIS A 227 18.12 -6.39 8.22
N TYR A 228 18.05 -6.44 6.90
CA TYR A 228 19.16 -6.91 6.06
C TYR A 228 20.25 -5.84 5.81
N ALA A 229 20.01 -4.59 6.21
CA ALA A 229 20.94 -3.50 5.96
C ALA A 229 22.22 -3.61 6.81
N GLN A 230 23.33 -3.15 6.24
CA GLN A 230 24.59 -2.98 6.97
C GLN A 230 24.55 -1.73 7.82
N SER A 231 24.33 -1.86 9.13
CA SER A 231 24.08 -0.75 10.06
C SER A 231 25.13 0.36 10.05
N LYS A 232 26.39 0.05 9.75
CA LYS A 232 27.49 1.03 9.65
C LYS A 232 27.44 1.86 8.37
N ASN A 233 26.74 1.40 7.34
CA ASN A 233 26.69 2.00 6.02
C ASN A 233 25.37 2.72 5.73
N ILE A 234 24.35 2.61 6.60
CA ILE A 234 23.04 3.17 6.38
C ILE A 234 22.65 4.15 7.49
N ARG A 235 21.96 5.22 7.11
CA ARG A 235 21.23 6.11 8.00
C ARG A 235 19.84 6.37 7.45
N VAL A 236 18.86 6.45 8.32
CA VAL A 236 17.47 6.77 7.98
C VAL A 236 17.09 8.02 8.74
N ALA A 237 16.75 9.09 8.01
CA ALA A 237 16.19 10.31 8.57
C ALA A 237 14.67 10.25 8.42
N VAL A 238 13.93 10.13 9.54
CA VAL A 238 12.47 10.27 9.56
C VAL A 238 12.09 11.73 9.83
N HIS A 239 10.87 12.11 9.44
CA HIS A 239 10.39 13.50 9.42
C HIS A 239 11.29 14.41 8.56
N ALA A 240 11.84 13.85 7.49
CA ALA A 240 12.69 14.50 6.50
C ALA A 240 11.90 14.70 5.20
N THR A 241 11.34 15.87 5.01
CA THR A 241 10.55 16.18 3.81
C THR A 241 11.45 16.72 2.71
N VAL A 242 11.76 15.92 1.70
CA VAL A 242 12.52 16.37 0.53
C VAL A 242 11.68 17.33 -0.29
N GLU A 243 12.21 18.51 -0.57
CA GLU A 243 11.52 19.56 -1.32
C GLU A 243 11.85 19.52 -2.81
N ARG A 244 13.09 19.22 -3.15
CA ARG A 244 13.56 19.12 -4.54
C ARG A 244 14.93 18.44 -4.65
N VAL A 245 15.22 17.95 -5.83
CA VAL A 245 16.55 17.51 -6.25
C VAL A 245 17.39 18.73 -6.59
N LEU A 246 18.63 18.76 -6.15
CA LEU A 246 19.61 19.77 -6.52
C LEU A 246 20.32 19.33 -7.79
N LEU A 247 20.32 20.20 -8.80
CA LEU A 247 20.87 19.93 -10.12
C LEU A 247 22.05 20.86 -10.40
N SER A 248 23.06 20.32 -11.07
CA SER A 248 24.20 21.06 -11.61
C SER A 248 24.22 20.97 -13.13
N SER A 249 24.50 22.07 -13.78
CA SER A 249 24.69 22.10 -15.23
C SER A 249 26.11 21.66 -15.58
N LEU A 250 26.24 20.58 -16.35
CA LEU A 250 27.50 20.12 -16.88
C LEU A 250 27.72 20.76 -18.27
N TYR A 251 28.70 21.65 -18.38
CA TYR A 251 29.12 22.18 -19.65
C TYR A 251 30.07 21.19 -20.34
N SER A 252 29.67 20.64 -21.48
CA SER A 252 30.55 19.85 -22.31
C SER A 252 31.59 20.79 -22.94
N THR A 253 32.83 20.74 -22.47
CA THR A 253 33.94 21.46 -23.07
C THR A 253 34.32 20.74 -24.36
N GLY A 254 33.88 21.26 -25.53
CA GLY A 254 34.48 20.83 -26.81
C GLY A 254 33.61 20.74 -28.05
N LEU A 255 32.27 20.88 -27.99
CA LEU A 255 31.45 20.91 -29.21
C LEU A 255 30.30 21.94 -29.08
N PRO A 256 30.12 22.84 -30.08
CA PRO A 256 29.12 23.91 -30.03
C PRO A 256 27.66 23.46 -30.12
N SER A 257 27.39 22.18 -30.27
CA SER A 257 26.03 21.64 -30.51
C SER A 257 25.50 20.66 -29.43
N SER A 258 26.27 20.37 -28.37
CA SER A 258 25.80 19.54 -27.28
C SER A 258 25.11 20.41 -26.22
N GLY A 259 23.80 20.26 -26.05
CA GLY A 259 23.00 20.96 -25.04
C GLY A 259 23.56 20.79 -23.64
N VAL A 260 23.27 21.74 -22.74
CA VAL A 260 23.66 21.70 -21.32
C VAL A 260 23.08 20.41 -20.69
N LYS A 261 23.96 19.49 -20.29
CA LYS A 261 23.56 18.26 -19.59
C LYS A 261 23.37 18.57 -18.12
N GLN A 262 22.29 18.07 -17.54
CA GLN A 262 22.00 18.22 -16.11
C GLN A 262 22.47 16.98 -15.35
N ALA A 263 22.93 17.16 -14.10
CA ALA A 263 23.23 16.07 -13.20
C ALA A 263 22.69 16.37 -11.80
N ALA A 264 22.13 15.37 -11.13
CA ALA A 264 21.81 15.49 -9.72
C ALA A 264 23.10 15.55 -8.89
N ILE A 265 23.13 16.44 -7.92
CA ILE A 265 24.26 16.60 -6.98
C ILE A 265 23.85 16.36 -5.53
N GLY A 266 22.56 16.22 -5.26
CA GLY A 266 21.99 16.00 -3.94
C GLY A 266 20.52 16.37 -3.88
N VAL A 267 20.02 16.55 -2.66
CA VAL A 267 18.66 17.02 -2.39
C VAL A 267 18.66 18.04 -1.26
N ILE A 268 17.65 18.92 -1.28
CA ILE A 268 17.31 19.76 -0.13
C ILE A 268 16.08 19.16 0.56
N TYR A 269 16.14 19.02 1.87
CA TYR A 269 15.02 18.55 2.67
C TYR A 269 14.83 19.43 3.91
N ARG A 270 13.60 19.40 4.42
CA ARG A 270 13.19 20.14 5.61
C ARG A 270 12.87 19.17 6.73
N ASP A 271 13.35 19.48 7.95
CA ASP A 271 12.96 18.79 9.17
C ASP A 271 11.61 19.33 9.72
N ARG A 272 11.08 18.70 10.76
CA ARG A 272 9.81 19.12 11.38
C ARG A 272 9.87 20.47 12.10
N LEU A 273 11.05 21.02 12.37
CA LEU A 273 11.26 22.35 12.92
C LEU A 273 11.35 23.42 11.82
N GLY A 274 11.26 23.02 10.55
CA GLY A 274 11.33 23.92 9.40
C GLY A 274 12.76 24.25 8.96
N ARG A 275 13.80 23.65 9.54
CA ARG A 275 15.19 23.88 9.14
C ARG A 275 15.50 23.11 7.87
N HIS A 276 16.26 23.75 6.97
CA HIS A 276 16.73 23.12 5.74
C HIS A 276 18.05 22.40 5.94
N HIS A 277 18.16 21.24 5.31
CA HIS A 277 19.35 20.41 5.27
C HIS A 277 19.67 20.06 3.83
N HIS A 278 20.95 19.81 3.54
CA HIS A 278 21.44 19.38 2.25
C HIS A 278 22.06 17.98 2.38
N ALA A 279 21.50 17.02 1.68
CA ALA A 279 22.15 15.73 1.49
C ALA A 279 22.78 15.73 0.09
N MET A 280 24.11 15.60 0.04
CA MET A 280 24.90 15.69 -1.17
C MET A 280 25.43 14.32 -1.56
N ILE A 281 25.53 14.05 -2.86
CA ILE A 281 26.16 12.81 -3.34
C ILE A 281 27.66 12.98 -3.51
N ARG A 282 28.39 11.88 -3.29
CA ARG A 282 29.83 11.79 -3.56
C ARG A 282 30.06 11.44 -5.03
N GLY A 283 31.16 11.83 -5.59
CA GLY A 283 31.72 11.52 -6.91
C GLY A 283 30.83 10.75 -7.91
N LYS A 284 30.72 9.43 -7.76
CA LYS A 284 29.89 8.55 -8.61
C LYS A 284 28.56 8.16 -7.99
N GLY A 285 28.12 8.89 -6.95
CA GLY A 285 26.87 8.62 -6.27
C GLY A 285 25.64 8.98 -7.09
N GLU A 286 24.47 8.58 -6.61
CA GLU A 286 23.19 8.86 -7.25
C GLU A 286 22.12 9.26 -6.23
N VAL A 287 21.17 10.10 -6.67
CA VAL A 287 19.89 10.32 -6.01
C VAL A 287 18.87 9.37 -6.62
N ILE A 288 18.14 8.65 -5.75
CA ILE A 288 17.11 7.69 -6.20
C ILE A 288 15.76 8.10 -5.59
N LEU A 289 14.83 8.50 -6.44
CA LEU A 289 13.47 8.80 -6.02
C LEU A 289 12.70 7.48 -5.82
N SER A 290 12.17 7.29 -4.63
CA SER A 290 11.30 6.18 -4.22
C SER A 290 10.08 6.71 -3.44
N ALA A 291 9.61 7.91 -3.81
CA ALA A 291 8.53 8.63 -3.13
C ALA A 291 7.12 8.17 -3.58
N GLY A 292 7.05 7.09 -4.37
CA GLY A 292 5.82 6.48 -4.88
C GLY A 292 5.22 7.21 -6.08
N ALA A 293 4.16 6.61 -6.67
CA ALA A 293 3.57 7.07 -7.92
C ALA A 293 3.05 8.52 -7.90
N LEU A 294 2.87 9.12 -6.74
CA LEU A 294 2.47 10.52 -6.62
C LEU A 294 3.65 11.43 -6.22
N GLY A 295 4.52 10.96 -5.33
CA GLY A 295 5.61 11.78 -4.81
C GLY A 295 6.76 11.95 -5.80
N SER A 296 7.16 10.91 -6.53
CA SER A 296 8.29 10.98 -7.46
C SER A 296 8.03 11.92 -8.64
N PRO A 297 6.88 11.86 -9.36
CA PRO A 297 6.60 12.86 -10.39
C PRO A 297 6.41 14.27 -9.81
N GLN A 298 5.82 14.43 -8.61
CA GLN A 298 5.72 15.73 -7.93
C GLN A 298 7.12 16.32 -7.68
N LEU A 299 8.07 15.54 -7.17
CA LEU A 299 9.44 15.98 -6.91
C LEU A 299 10.19 16.35 -8.20
N LEU A 300 10.01 15.60 -9.29
CA LEU A 300 10.59 15.97 -10.58
C LEU A 300 10.09 17.34 -11.04
N LEU A 301 8.78 17.58 -11.00
CA LEU A 301 8.17 18.87 -11.38
C LEU A 301 8.71 20.00 -10.51
N LEU A 302 8.76 19.84 -9.19
CA LEU A 302 9.29 20.85 -8.26
C LEU A 302 10.79 21.09 -8.43
N SER A 303 11.51 20.12 -9.00
CA SER A 303 12.96 20.23 -9.32
C SER A 303 13.23 20.85 -10.71
N GLY A 304 12.19 21.29 -11.43
CA GLY A 304 12.33 21.87 -12.75
C GLY A 304 12.50 20.83 -13.87
N ILE A 305 12.19 19.56 -13.62
CA ILE A 305 12.20 18.48 -14.61
C ILE A 305 10.75 18.15 -15.00
N GLY A 306 10.37 18.51 -16.22
CA GLY A 306 8.99 18.32 -16.68
C GLY A 306 8.65 19.10 -17.95
N PRO A 307 7.35 19.20 -18.29
CA PRO A 307 6.92 19.94 -19.48
C PRO A 307 7.24 21.44 -19.35
N ARG A 308 8.08 21.97 -20.24
CA ARG A 308 8.53 23.38 -20.20
C ARG A 308 7.39 24.40 -20.05
N PRO A 309 6.32 24.39 -20.89
CA PRO A 309 5.23 25.38 -20.76
C PRO A 309 4.55 25.32 -19.39
N TYR A 310 4.36 24.11 -18.87
CA TYR A 310 3.72 23.87 -17.59
C TYR A 310 4.57 24.39 -16.41
N LEU A 311 5.87 24.06 -16.38
CA LEU A 311 6.78 24.53 -15.33
C LEU A 311 6.89 26.06 -15.35
N SER A 312 6.97 26.66 -16.55
CA SER A 312 7.02 28.13 -16.71
C SER A 312 5.76 28.80 -16.17
N SER A 313 4.59 28.21 -16.36
CA SER A 313 3.32 28.76 -15.82
C SER A 313 3.26 28.76 -14.28
N TRP A 314 4.07 27.92 -13.62
CA TRP A 314 4.25 27.86 -12.17
C TRP A 314 5.39 28.74 -11.67
N GLY A 315 6.11 29.43 -12.55
CA GLY A 315 7.33 30.18 -12.20
C GLY A 315 8.50 29.28 -11.75
N ILE A 316 8.44 27.98 -12.07
CA ILE A 316 9.50 27.02 -11.76
C ILE A 316 10.57 27.09 -12.87
N PRO A 317 11.84 27.37 -12.54
CA PRO A 317 12.92 27.35 -13.51
C PRO A 317 13.05 25.98 -14.18
N VAL A 318 13.06 25.96 -15.51
CA VAL A 318 13.13 24.71 -16.28
C VAL A 318 14.58 24.23 -16.37
N ALA A 319 14.93 23.24 -15.56
CA ALA A 319 16.23 22.58 -15.62
C ALA A 319 16.32 21.60 -16.79
N HIS A 320 15.27 20.78 -16.99
CA HIS A 320 15.22 19.80 -18.09
C HIS A 320 13.79 19.62 -18.62
N HIS A 321 13.63 19.69 -19.94
CA HIS A 321 12.33 19.47 -20.58
C HIS A 321 12.05 17.98 -20.73
N LEU A 322 11.08 17.47 -19.96
CA LEU A 322 10.65 16.07 -19.97
C LEU A 322 9.11 16.01 -20.01
N PRO A 323 8.50 15.92 -21.21
CA PRO A 323 7.08 16.23 -21.40
C PRO A 323 6.11 15.27 -20.74
N TYR A 324 6.56 14.06 -20.38
CA TYR A 324 5.68 13.01 -19.87
C TYR A 324 5.66 12.86 -18.35
N VAL A 325 6.39 13.70 -17.62
CA VAL A 325 6.33 13.69 -16.14
C VAL A 325 4.92 14.02 -15.68
N GLY A 326 4.35 13.16 -14.84
CA GLY A 326 2.98 13.26 -14.34
C GLY A 326 1.90 12.80 -15.33
N GLN A 327 2.27 12.33 -16.54
CA GLN A 327 1.33 11.78 -17.51
C GLN A 327 1.23 10.26 -17.38
N PHE A 328 0.13 9.67 -17.90
CA PHE A 328 -0.09 8.23 -17.86
C PHE A 328 -0.10 7.69 -16.42
N LEU A 329 -0.92 8.30 -15.58
CA LEU A 329 -1.18 7.84 -14.22
C LEU A 329 -2.38 6.90 -14.25
N TYR A 330 -2.24 5.73 -13.67
CA TYR A 330 -3.24 4.67 -13.63
C TYR A 330 -3.63 4.36 -12.19
N ASP A 331 -4.84 3.87 -11.97
CA ASP A 331 -5.23 3.16 -10.76
C ASP A 331 -6.19 2.02 -11.11
N ASN A 332 -6.07 0.89 -10.44
CA ASN A 332 -6.98 -0.22 -10.65
C ASN A 332 -8.37 0.13 -10.08
N PRO A 333 -9.41 0.29 -10.90
CA PRO A 333 -10.77 0.47 -10.41
C PRO A 333 -11.19 -0.72 -9.55
N ARG A 334 -11.90 -0.45 -8.48
CA ARG A 334 -12.49 -1.45 -7.59
C ARG A 334 -13.98 -1.17 -7.42
N ASN A 335 -14.77 -2.22 -7.57
CA ASN A 335 -16.18 -2.23 -7.20
C ASN A 335 -16.46 -3.39 -6.25
N GLY A 336 -17.52 -3.33 -5.46
CA GLY A 336 -17.80 -4.40 -4.51
C GLY A 336 -19.18 -4.34 -3.91
N ILE A 337 -19.51 -5.42 -3.19
CA ILE A 337 -20.75 -5.58 -2.44
C ILE A 337 -20.38 -5.88 -1.00
N SER A 338 -21.01 -5.17 -0.08
CA SER A 338 -20.86 -5.38 1.36
C SER A 338 -22.18 -5.86 1.98
N ILE A 339 -22.09 -6.86 2.81
CA ILE A 339 -23.22 -7.47 3.50
C ILE A 339 -23.00 -7.48 5.02
N VAL A 340 -24.09 -7.43 5.77
CA VAL A 340 -24.13 -7.73 7.21
C VAL A 340 -24.55 -9.18 7.36
N PRO A 341 -23.73 -10.07 7.90
CA PRO A 341 -24.12 -11.45 8.15
C PRO A 341 -24.97 -11.57 9.43
N PRO A 342 -25.78 -12.65 9.57
CA PRO A 342 -26.58 -12.89 10.78
C PRO A 342 -25.76 -13.35 11.97
N MET A 343 -24.47 -13.65 11.81
CA MET A 343 -23.54 -14.05 12.86
C MET A 343 -22.33 -13.12 12.89
N PRO A 344 -21.66 -12.96 14.03
CA PRO A 344 -20.37 -12.27 14.10
C PRO A 344 -19.33 -12.96 13.22
N LEU A 345 -18.52 -12.18 12.54
CA LEU A 345 -17.38 -12.66 11.79
C LEU A 345 -16.07 -12.23 12.44
N GLU A 346 -15.07 -13.04 12.26
CA GLU A 346 -13.69 -12.69 12.57
C GLU A 346 -13.16 -11.58 11.65
N TYR A 347 -12.17 -10.83 12.12
CA TYR A 347 -11.37 -9.96 11.25
C TYR A 347 -10.64 -10.81 10.22
N SER A 348 -10.82 -10.45 8.95
CA SER A 348 -10.15 -11.10 7.84
C SER A 348 -9.92 -10.07 6.75
N LEU A 349 -8.68 -9.73 6.50
CA LEU A 349 -8.30 -8.98 5.32
C LEU A 349 -8.18 -9.95 4.13
N ILE A 350 -7.69 -9.47 2.98
CA ILE A 350 -7.62 -10.27 1.77
C ILE A 350 -6.70 -11.49 2.00
N GLN A 351 -7.23 -12.70 1.80
CA GLN A 351 -6.50 -13.96 1.94
C GLN A 351 -6.79 -14.89 0.75
N VAL A 352 -8.06 -15.01 0.37
CA VAL A 352 -8.52 -15.78 -0.79
C VAL A 352 -8.77 -14.83 -1.95
N VAL A 353 -8.29 -15.22 -3.13
CA VAL A 353 -8.54 -14.50 -4.38
C VAL A 353 -8.98 -15.46 -5.48
N GLY A 354 -9.84 -14.97 -6.36
CA GLY A 354 -10.26 -15.64 -7.58
C GLY A 354 -9.76 -14.87 -8.80
N ILE A 355 -9.09 -15.56 -9.72
CA ILE A 355 -8.53 -15.00 -10.96
C ILE A 355 -9.11 -15.76 -12.12
N THR A 356 -9.73 -15.04 -13.07
CA THR A 356 -10.33 -15.66 -14.26
C THR A 356 -9.52 -15.37 -15.52
N ASP A 357 -9.67 -16.20 -16.55
CA ASP A 357 -9.06 -15.97 -17.88
C ASP A 357 -9.62 -14.70 -18.57
N SER A 358 -10.77 -14.19 -18.10
CA SER A 358 -11.43 -12.99 -18.63
C SER A 358 -11.02 -11.70 -17.93
N ASP A 359 -9.83 -11.64 -17.33
CA ASP A 359 -9.31 -10.46 -16.62
C ASP A 359 -10.19 -10.01 -15.46
N THR A 360 -10.82 -10.93 -14.72
CA THR A 360 -11.52 -10.62 -13.47
C THR A 360 -10.66 -11.05 -12.29
N TYR A 361 -10.45 -10.16 -11.35
CA TYR A 361 -9.70 -10.41 -10.11
C TYR A 361 -10.60 -10.13 -8.91
N LEU A 362 -10.98 -11.18 -8.18
CA LEU A 362 -11.92 -11.13 -7.08
C LEU A 362 -11.19 -11.26 -5.74
N GLU A 363 -11.56 -10.42 -4.78
CA GLU A 363 -10.99 -10.36 -3.44
C GLU A 363 -12.11 -10.30 -2.41
N ALA A 364 -11.81 -10.68 -1.16
CA ALA A 364 -12.77 -10.62 -0.06
C ALA A 364 -12.12 -10.15 1.24
N ALA A 365 -12.93 -9.48 2.07
CA ALA A 365 -12.54 -9.09 3.41
C ALA A 365 -13.75 -9.14 4.35
N SER A 366 -13.51 -9.33 5.65
CA SER A 366 -14.50 -9.12 6.71
C SER A 366 -13.91 -8.22 7.78
N ASN A 367 -14.73 -7.29 8.27
CA ASN A 367 -14.33 -6.32 9.28
C ASN A 367 -15.42 -6.14 10.32
N VAL A 368 -15.04 -5.65 11.48
CA VAL A 368 -15.95 -5.21 12.52
C VAL A 368 -15.87 -3.70 12.60
N ILE A 369 -16.93 -3.01 12.24
CA ILE A 369 -16.99 -1.55 12.24
C ILE A 369 -17.85 -1.06 13.41
N PRO A 370 -17.48 0.06 14.08
CA PRO A 370 -18.33 0.66 15.08
C PRO A 370 -19.59 1.22 14.42
N PHE A 371 -20.74 0.84 14.93
CA PHE A 371 -22.03 1.36 14.51
C PHE A 371 -22.33 2.62 15.33
N VAL A 372 -22.26 3.77 14.68
CA VAL A 372 -22.71 5.03 15.29
C VAL A 372 -24.22 5.15 15.05
N SER A 373 -25.02 4.98 16.10
CA SER A 373 -26.45 5.25 16.04
C SER A 373 -26.68 6.71 15.57
N PRO A 374 -27.59 6.94 14.62
CA PRO A 374 -27.88 8.31 14.23
C PRO A 374 -28.37 9.14 15.44
N PRO A 375 -27.97 10.40 15.61
CA PRO A 375 -28.21 11.20 16.81
C PRO A 375 -29.67 11.55 17.08
N ARG A 376 -30.64 10.91 16.42
CA ARG A 376 -32.07 11.18 16.50
C ARG A 376 -32.97 9.99 16.83
N SER A 377 -32.46 8.91 17.39
CA SER A 377 -33.38 7.93 18.01
C SER A 377 -33.80 8.44 19.39
N VAL A 378 -34.94 9.13 19.42
CA VAL A 378 -35.52 9.80 20.61
C VAL A 378 -35.87 8.81 21.75
N PHE A 379 -35.69 7.49 21.56
CA PHE A 379 -36.19 6.45 22.46
C PHE A 379 -35.16 5.45 22.99
N LEU A 380 -33.87 5.60 22.65
CA LEU A 380 -32.83 4.72 23.18
C LEU A 380 -31.75 5.56 23.86
N HIS A 381 -31.52 5.30 25.13
CA HIS A 381 -30.30 5.76 25.80
C HIS A 381 -29.12 5.26 24.98
N SER A 382 -28.18 6.16 24.66
CA SER A 382 -26.93 5.77 24.01
C SER A 382 -26.30 4.65 24.83
N PRO A 383 -26.05 3.46 24.26
CA PRO A 383 -25.38 2.41 25.00
C PRO A 383 -24.01 2.95 25.44
N SER A 384 -23.60 2.61 26.65
CA SER A 384 -22.33 2.99 27.26
C SER A 384 -21.11 2.42 26.49
N SER A 385 -21.34 1.54 25.52
CA SER A 385 -20.35 0.94 24.63
C SER A 385 -20.83 1.06 23.17
N PRO A 386 -19.94 1.34 22.20
CA PRO A 386 -20.31 1.33 20.81
C PRO A 386 -20.81 -0.05 20.39
N LEU A 387 -21.89 -0.08 19.63
CA LEU A 387 -22.34 -1.30 18.96
C LEU A 387 -21.39 -1.57 17.80
N TYR A 388 -20.97 -2.83 17.66
CA TYR A 388 -20.12 -3.27 16.57
C TYR A 388 -20.92 -4.07 15.55
N LEU A 389 -20.69 -3.80 14.28
CA LEU A 389 -21.32 -4.49 13.17
C LEU A 389 -20.28 -5.25 12.38
N SER A 390 -20.48 -6.56 12.22
CA SER A 390 -19.67 -7.34 11.28
C SER A 390 -20.12 -7.04 9.85
N VAL A 391 -19.17 -6.74 8.97
CA VAL A 391 -19.39 -6.49 7.55
C VAL A 391 -18.48 -7.40 6.74
N ALA A 392 -19.06 -8.13 5.81
CA ALA A 392 -18.35 -8.96 4.85
C ALA A 392 -18.44 -8.33 3.46
N THR A 393 -17.32 -8.27 2.76
CA THR A 393 -17.22 -7.61 1.45
C THR A 393 -16.64 -8.55 0.42
N LEU A 394 -17.27 -8.61 -0.76
CA LEU A 394 -16.73 -9.16 -1.99
C LEU A 394 -16.39 -8.01 -2.93
N MET A 395 -15.22 -8.02 -3.50
CA MET A 395 -14.70 -6.96 -4.34
C MET A 395 -14.16 -7.55 -5.64
N GLU A 396 -14.31 -6.79 -6.71
CA GLU A 396 -13.53 -7.00 -7.92
C GLU A 396 -12.52 -5.88 -8.09
N LYS A 397 -11.42 -6.20 -8.71
CA LYS A 397 -10.39 -5.28 -9.17
C LYS A 397 -10.16 -5.51 -10.65
N ILE A 398 -10.12 -4.42 -11.41
CA ILE A 398 -9.83 -4.49 -12.84
C ILE A 398 -8.31 -4.46 -13.04
N PRO A 399 -7.69 -5.54 -13.56
CA PRO A 399 -6.28 -5.53 -13.92
C PRO A 399 -6.01 -4.62 -15.13
N GLY A 400 -4.81 -4.14 -15.24
CA GLY A 400 -4.40 -3.17 -16.25
C GLY A 400 -4.26 -1.79 -15.63
N PRO A 401 -5.25 -0.90 -15.52
CA PRO A 401 -6.32 -0.70 -16.49
C PRO A 401 -5.83 -0.04 -17.79
N LEU A 402 -6.71 0.11 -18.79
CA LEU A 402 -6.43 0.88 -20.02
C LEU A 402 -6.77 2.36 -19.87
N SER A 403 -7.68 2.69 -18.97
CA SER A 403 -8.01 4.06 -18.59
C SER A 403 -6.82 4.72 -17.92
N THR A 404 -6.51 5.94 -18.33
CA THR A 404 -5.33 6.66 -17.84
C THR A 404 -5.63 8.13 -17.58
N GLY A 405 -4.99 8.67 -16.58
CA GLY A 405 -5.09 10.04 -16.18
C GLY A 405 -3.74 10.75 -16.05
N SER A 406 -3.67 11.70 -15.13
CA SER A 406 -2.50 12.53 -14.94
C SER A 406 -2.38 13.08 -13.51
N LEU A 407 -1.18 13.55 -13.20
CA LEU A 407 -0.85 14.27 -11.99
C LEU A 407 -0.38 15.68 -12.34
N ARG A 408 -0.84 16.68 -11.58
CA ARG A 408 -0.45 18.09 -11.70
C ARG A 408 -0.16 18.67 -10.31
N LEU A 409 0.70 19.68 -10.25
CA LEU A 409 0.92 20.40 -9.00
C LEU A 409 -0.35 21.14 -8.56
N ALA A 410 -0.62 21.13 -7.27
CA ALA A 410 -1.60 22.02 -6.63
C ALA A 410 -0.90 23.19 -5.93
N SER A 411 0.41 23.06 -5.67
CA SER A 411 1.24 24.05 -4.98
C SER A 411 2.72 23.79 -5.30
N THR A 412 3.56 24.79 -5.08
CA THR A 412 5.02 24.63 -5.02
C THR A 412 5.50 24.11 -3.66
N ASP A 413 4.62 23.99 -2.68
CA ASP A 413 4.89 23.32 -1.41
C ASP A 413 4.68 21.81 -1.57
N VAL A 414 5.75 21.03 -1.44
CA VAL A 414 5.74 19.57 -1.60
C VAL A 414 4.82 18.83 -0.60
N ARG A 415 4.47 19.48 0.52
CA ARG A 415 3.57 18.91 1.55
C ARG A 415 2.12 18.86 1.09
N ILE A 416 1.75 19.72 0.15
CA ILE A 416 0.42 19.75 -0.45
C ILE A 416 0.30 18.62 -1.48
N ASN A 417 -0.75 17.82 -1.37
CA ASN A 417 -1.02 16.77 -2.34
C ASN A 417 -1.12 17.34 -3.76
N PRO A 418 -0.57 16.68 -4.76
CA PRO A 418 -0.81 17.05 -6.16
C PRO A 418 -2.28 16.81 -6.52
N ILE A 419 -2.75 17.46 -7.56
CA ILE A 419 -4.04 17.19 -8.20
C ILE A 419 -3.89 15.91 -9.00
N VAL A 420 -4.74 14.93 -8.72
CA VAL A 420 -4.69 13.59 -9.31
C VAL A 420 -5.99 13.29 -10.03
N ARG A 421 -5.89 12.79 -11.24
CA ARG A 421 -6.99 12.24 -12.02
C ARG A 421 -6.60 10.86 -12.52
N PHE A 422 -7.45 9.86 -12.28
CA PHE A 422 -7.26 8.50 -12.80
C PHE A 422 -8.08 8.25 -14.07
N ASN A 423 -9.16 9.01 -14.24
CA ASN A 423 -10.04 8.96 -15.41
C ASN A 423 -10.70 7.57 -15.55
N TYR A 424 -11.20 7.03 -14.42
CA TYR A 424 -11.80 5.70 -14.37
C TYR A 424 -12.85 5.47 -15.45
N PHE A 425 -12.81 4.28 -16.07
CA PHE A 425 -13.72 3.85 -17.13
C PHE A 425 -13.78 4.77 -18.36
N SER A 426 -12.76 5.59 -18.59
CA SER A 426 -12.64 6.35 -19.85
C SER A 426 -12.40 5.43 -21.05
N ASN A 427 -11.77 4.27 -20.82
CA ASN A 427 -11.70 3.21 -21.80
C ASN A 427 -12.85 2.22 -21.60
N PRO A 428 -13.68 1.96 -22.63
CA PRO A 428 -14.86 1.09 -22.50
C PRO A 428 -14.52 -0.37 -22.17
N VAL A 429 -13.32 -0.83 -22.46
CA VAL A 429 -12.87 -2.19 -22.11
C VAL A 429 -12.83 -2.37 -20.59
N ASP A 430 -12.34 -1.38 -19.85
CA ASP A 430 -12.31 -1.44 -18.38
C ASP A 430 -13.71 -1.51 -17.79
N LEU A 431 -14.67 -0.78 -18.37
CA LEU A 431 -16.06 -0.85 -17.95
C LEU A 431 -16.66 -2.24 -18.23
N SER A 432 -16.36 -2.82 -19.40
CA SER A 432 -16.79 -4.19 -19.73
C SER A 432 -16.23 -5.22 -18.77
N ARG A 433 -14.96 -5.08 -18.35
CA ARG A 433 -14.33 -5.93 -17.33
C ARG A 433 -15.06 -5.79 -15.99
N CYS A 434 -15.40 -4.57 -15.56
CA CYS A 434 -16.18 -4.35 -14.35
C CYS A 434 -17.55 -5.05 -14.43
N VAL A 435 -18.28 -4.91 -15.52
CA VAL A 435 -19.56 -5.58 -15.73
C VAL A 435 -19.44 -7.10 -15.56
N ASN A 436 -18.39 -7.70 -16.13
CA ASN A 436 -18.14 -9.14 -16.00
C ASN A 436 -17.78 -9.53 -14.55
N GLY A 437 -16.96 -8.74 -13.87
CA GLY A 437 -16.58 -8.98 -12.49
C GLY A 437 -17.76 -8.88 -11.53
N MET A 438 -18.60 -7.84 -11.68
CA MET A 438 -19.80 -7.68 -10.86
C MET A 438 -20.83 -8.79 -11.12
N ARG A 439 -20.94 -9.28 -12.37
CA ARG A 439 -21.74 -10.46 -12.68
C ARG A 439 -21.21 -11.70 -11.97
N LYS A 440 -19.89 -11.88 -11.97
CA LYS A 440 -19.23 -12.99 -11.28
C LYS A 440 -19.45 -12.92 -9.75
N ILE A 441 -19.37 -11.75 -9.15
CA ILE A 441 -19.74 -11.56 -7.72
C ILE A 441 -21.20 -11.97 -7.49
N GLY A 442 -22.12 -11.62 -8.39
CA GLY A 442 -23.51 -12.05 -8.29
C GLY A 442 -23.69 -13.57 -8.38
N GLU A 443 -22.87 -14.26 -9.16
CA GLU A 443 -22.84 -15.74 -9.21
C GLU A 443 -22.35 -16.32 -7.88
N VAL A 444 -21.25 -15.78 -7.32
CA VAL A 444 -20.74 -16.20 -6.01
C VAL A 444 -21.79 -16.03 -4.92
N LEU A 445 -22.48 -14.88 -4.86
CA LEU A 445 -23.52 -14.62 -3.85
C LEU A 445 -24.73 -15.56 -3.95
N ARG A 446 -24.97 -16.20 -5.11
CA ARG A 446 -26.01 -17.22 -5.30
C ARG A 446 -25.57 -18.63 -4.92
N GLY A 447 -24.30 -18.84 -4.66
CA GLY A 447 -23.72 -20.12 -4.29
C GLY A 447 -24.24 -20.65 -2.93
N ARG A 448 -24.15 -21.95 -2.73
CA ARG A 448 -24.55 -22.61 -1.47
C ARG A 448 -23.71 -22.15 -0.29
N SER A 449 -22.42 -21.93 -0.51
CA SER A 449 -21.47 -21.44 0.49
C SER A 449 -21.86 -20.08 1.08
N MET A 450 -22.73 -19.33 0.41
CA MET A 450 -23.21 -18.02 0.86
C MET A 450 -24.55 -18.08 1.64
N GLU A 451 -25.20 -19.25 1.74
CA GLU A 451 -26.52 -19.36 2.35
C GLU A 451 -26.54 -19.05 3.85
N GLU A 452 -25.47 -19.36 4.57
CA GLU A 452 -25.38 -19.07 6.01
C GLU A 452 -25.26 -17.57 6.33
N PHE A 453 -24.85 -16.75 5.35
CA PHE A 453 -24.71 -15.30 5.49
C PHE A 453 -26.00 -14.52 5.16
N LYS A 454 -27.10 -15.22 4.84
CA LYS A 454 -28.43 -14.68 4.58
C LYS A 454 -29.31 -14.74 5.82
N PHE A 455 -30.07 -13.70 6.06
CA PHE A 455 -31.12 -13.71 7.09
C PHE A 455 -32.33 -14.52 6.63
N ARG A 456 -32.97 -15.19 7.57
CA ARG A 456 -34.26 -15.84 7.31
C ARG A 456 -35.37 -14.81 7.35
N GLU A 457 -36.16 -14.75 6.30
CA GLU A 457 -37.39 -13.95 6.23
C GLU A 457 -38.60 -14.71 6.77
N TRP A 458 -39.69 -13.99 7.06
CA TRP A 458 -40.90 -14.53 7.69
C TRP A 458 -41.52 -15.73 6.96
N PHE A 459 -41.41 -15.82 5.64
CA PHE A 459 -41.95 -16.92 4.85
C PHE A 459 -40.92 -17.99 4.44
N GLY A 460 -39.81 -18.09 5.17
CA GLY A 460 -38.75 -19.06 4.91
C GLY A 460 -37.76 -18.71 3.80
N ALA A 461 -37.97 -17.62 3.09
CA ALA A 461 -37.00 -17.10 2.16
C ALA A 461 -35.75 -16.63 2.92
N ARG A 462 -34.60 -16.64 2.24
CA ARG A 462 -33.35 -16.12 2.78
C ARG A 462 -32.83 -15.01 1.90
N ASP A 463 -32.41 -13.90 2.49
CA ASP A 463 -31.83 -12.79 1.74
C ASP A 463 -30.70 -12.11 2.52
N PHE A 464 -29.81 -11.45 1.77
CA PHE A 464 -28.72 -10.66 2.34
C PHE A 464 -29.22 -9.32 2.89
N ARG A 465 -28.55 -8.83 3.94
CA ARG A 465 -28.65 -7.44 4.38
C ARG A 465 -27.42 -6.69 3.85
N TYR A 466 -27.65 -5.72 3.00
CA TYR A 466 -26.58 -4.97 2.34
C TYR A 466 -26.20 -3.70 3.10
N VAL A 467 -24.92 -3.32 2.98
CA VAL A 467 -24.41 -2.02 3.39
C VAL A 467 -23.99 -1.29 2.10
N GLY A 468 -24.67 -0.18 1.81
CA GLY A 468 -24.45 0.56 0.57
C GLY A 468 -25.20 -0.03 -0.64
N PRO A 469 -24.73 0.22 -1.86
CA PRO A 469 -25.39 -0.18 -3.09
C PRO A 469 -25.51 -1.70 -3.24
N THR A 470 -26.66 -2.17 -3.72
CA THR A 470 -26.92 -3.56 -4.06
C THR A 470 -26.72 -3.80 -5.56
N LEU A 471 -26.39 -5.04 -5.93
CA LEU A 471 -26.40 -5.43 -7.34
C LEU A 471 -27.79 -5.26 -7.96
N PRO A 472 -27.86 -4.94 -9.27
CA PRO A 472 -29.12 -5.01 -10.01
C PRO A 472 -29.72 -6.41 -9.94
N VAL A 473 -31.06 -6.49 -9.83
CA VAL A 473 -31.79 -7.76 -9.77
C VAL A 473 -31.52 -8.60 -11.04
N ASN A 474 -31.50 -7.94 -12.19
CA ASN A 474 -31.19 -8.58 -13.48
C ASN A 474 -29.69 -8.46 -13.79
N LEU A 475 -28.91 -9.47 -13.44
CA LEU A 475 -27.48 -9.54 -13.76
C LEU A 475 -27.16 -9.75 -15.25
N SER A 476 -28.16 -10.10 -16.07
CA SER A 476 -27.99 -10.21 -17.53
C SER A 476 -27.99 -8.84 -18.20
N ASP A 477 -28.53 -7.81 -17.56
CA ASP A 477 -28.56 -6.46 -18.09
C ASP A 477 -27.20 -5.76 -17.89
N SER A 478 -26.40 -5.76 -18.95
CA SER A 478 -25.08 -5.10 -18.94
C SER A 478 -25.17 -3.59 -18.79
N GLY A 479 -26.28 -2.95 -19.17
CA GLY A 479 -26.49 -1.51 -19.01
C GLY A 479 -26.62 -1.12 -17.54
N LEU A 480 -27.46 -1.85 -16.78
CA LEU A 480 -27.63 -1.63 -15.34
C LEU A 480 -26.33 -1.92 -14.56
N LEU A 481 -25.60 -2.99 -14.94
CA LEU A 481 -24.31 -3.28 -14.33
C LEU A 481 -23.25 -2.22 -14.66
N ALA A 482 -23.25 -1.70 -15.88
CA ALA A 482 -22.34 -0.60 -16.25
C ALA A 482 -22.62 0.69 -15.48
N GLU A 483 -23.90 1.01 -15.26
CA GLU A 483 -24.29 2.13 -14.40
C GLU A 483 -23.84 1.89 -12.95
N PHE A 484 -24.07 0.69 -12.42
CA PHE A 484 -23.58 0.29 -11.11
C PHE A 484 -22.07 0.49 -10.99
N CYS A 485 -21.29 -0.01 -11.96
CA CYS A 485 -19.83 0.15 -11.98
C CYS A 485 -19.42 1.62 -11.89
N ARG A 486 -19.99 2.50 -12.71
CA ARG A 486 -19.66 3.95 -12.69
C ARG A 486 -20.00 4.63 -11.38
N ARG A 487 -21.14 4.27 -10.77
CA ARG A 487 -21.63 4.90 -9.53
C ARG A 487 -20.93 4.42 -8.28
N THR A 488 -20.32 3.23 -8.30
CA THR A 488 -19.77 2.58 -7.11
C THR A 488 -18.25 2.39 -7.18
N VAL A 489 -17.60 2.95 -8.22
CA VAL A 489 -16.16 2.86 -8.36
C VAL A 489 -15.44 3.47 -7.16
N THR A 490 -14.47 2.74 -6.66
CA THR A 490 -13.54 3.15 -5.60
C THR A 490 -12.12 2.79 -6.02
N THR A 491 -11.15 3.28 -5.28
CA THR A 491 -9.75 2.85 -5.43
C THR A 491 -9.51 1.52 -4.70
N ILE A 492 -8.50 0.79 -5.14
CA ILE A 492 -7.85 -0.26 -4.35
C ILE A 492 -6.42 0.15 -3.95
N TRP A 493 -6.10 1.45 -4.11
CA TRP A 493 -4.80 2.07 -3.79
C TRP A 493 -3.62 1.44 -4.56
N HIS A 494 -3.85 1.02 -5.80
CA HIS A 494 -2.85 0.41 -6.68
C HIS A 494 -2.38 1.37 -7.78
N TYR A 495 -2.46 2.67 -7.51
CA TYR A 495 -2.05 3.67 -8.49
C TYR A 495 -0.56 3.56 -8.83
N HIS A 496 -0.28 3.71 -10.13
CA HIS A 496 1.04 3.57 -10.72
C HIS A 496 1.20 4.46 -11.95
N GLY A 497 2.41 4.55 -12.50
CA GLY A 497 2.67 5.45 -13.62
C GLY A 497 2.99 6.89 -13.19
N GLY A 498 3.07 7.79 -14.15
CA GLY A 498 3.51 9.18 -13.95
C GLY A 498 5.00 9.42 -14.24
N CYS A 499 5.84 8.37 -14.22
CA CYS A 499 7.25 8.40 -14.60
C CYS A 499 7.65 7.18 -15.43
N LEU A 500 6.86 6.85 -16.45
CA LEU A 500 6.97 5.58 -17.18
C LEU A 500 8.34 5.29 -17.75
N VAL A 501 8.74 4.01 -17.71
CA VAL A 501 9.88 3.48 -18.47
C VAL A 501 9.67 3.76 -19.97
N GLY A 502 10.75 4.21 -20.63
CA GLY A 502 10.73 4.61 -22.04
C GLY A 502 10.17 6.00 -22.33
N LYS A 503 9.65 6.71 -21.31
CA LYS A 503 9.10 8.07 -21.45
C LYS A 503 9.76 9.09 -20.49
N VAL A 504 9.94 8.71 -19.23
CA VAL A 504 10.54 9.56 -18.19
C VAL A 504 11.83 8.94 -17.68
N VAL A 505 11.87 7.63 -17.54
CA VAL A 505 13.10 6.90 -17.21
C VAL A 505 13.46 5.91 -18.32
N ASP A 506 14.74 5.57 -18.42
CA ASP A 506 15.23 4.50 -19.29
C ASP A 506 14.99 3.10 -18.68
N ARG A 507 15.48 2.05 -19.36
CA ARG A 507 15.34 0.65 -18.91
C ARG A 507 16.11 0.34 -17.64
N ASP A 508 17.07 1.18 -17.28
CA ASP A 508 17.86 1.10 -16.04
C ASP A 508 17.31 2.03 -14.96
N HIS A 509 16.09 2.54 -15.13
CA HIS A 509 15.44 3.50 -14.24
C HIS A 509 16.12 4.87 -14.11
N ARG A 510 17.07 5.23 -14.99
CA ARG A 510 17.69 6.57 -14.99
C ARG A 510 16.73 7.58 -15.60
N VAL A 511 16.63 8.76 -14.99
CA VAL A 511 15.84 9.86 -15.57
C VAL A 511 16.48 10.30 -16.88
N ILE A 512 15.71 10.24 -17.96
CA ILE A 512 16.20 10.53 -19.32
C ILE A 512 16.74 11.97 -19.39
N GLY A 513 18.00 12.12 -19.78
CA GLY A 513 18.66 13.41 -19.93
C GLY A 513 19.16 14.07 -18.64
N VAL A 514 19.09 13.38 -17.50
CA VAL A 514 19.62 13.86 -16.22
C VAL A 514 20.51 12.78 -15.60
N ASP A 515 21.79 13.07 -15.44
CA ASP A 515 22.74 12.13 -14.84
C ASP A 515 22.54 12.03 -13.32
N ALA A 516 23.00 10.91 -12.75
CA ALA A 516 23.00 10.63 -11.32
C ALA A 516 21.60 10.74 -10.64
N LEU A 517 20.53 10.53 -11.41
CA LEU A 517 19.14 10.53 -10.93
C LEU A 517 18.39 9.31 -11.44
N ARG A 518 17.80 8.54 -10.52
CA ARG A 518 16.93 7.40 -10.84
C ARG A 518 15.59 7.50 -10.16
N ILE A 519 14.64 6.70 -10.65
CA ILE A 519 13.33 6.48 -10.01
C ILE A 519 13.11 4.98 -9.85
N VAL A 520 12.91 4.54 -8.61
CA VAL A 520 12.66 3.13 -8.28
C VAL A 520 11.42 3.04 -7.39
N ASP A 521 10.26 3.07 -8.00
CA ASP A 521 8.94 2.88 -7.37
C ASP A 521 7.84 2.64 -8.42
N GLY A 522 6.59 2.56 -8.01
CA GLY A 522 5.45 2.30 -8.88
C GLY A 522 5.16 3.39 -9.92
N SER A 523 5.79 4.56 -9.84
CA SER A 523 5.65 5.58 -10.87
C SER A 523 6.25 5.17 -12.22
N THR A 524 7.17 4.21 -12.21
CA THR A 524 7.84 3.72 -13.42
C THR A 524 7.07 2.63 -14.15
N PHE A 525 6.06 2.02 -13.52
CA PHE A 525 5.30 0.92 -14.10
C PHE A 525 4.45 1.38 -15.28
N THR A 526 4.62 0.69 -16.41
CA THR A 526 3.84 0.88 -17.65
C THR A 526 2.52 0.12 -17.64
N VAL A 527 2.43 -0.90 -16.79
CA VAL A 527 1.26 -1.74 -16.55
C VAL A 527 1.22 -2.16 -15.08
N SER A 528 0.04 -2.47 -14.57
CA SER A 528 -0.13 -3.08 -13.24
C SER A 528 0.51 -4.48 -13.20
N PRO A 529 1.07 -4.92 -12.06
CA PRO A 529 1.58 -6.29 -11.91
C PRO A 529 0.50 -7.39 -11.98
N GLY A 530 -0.75 -7.07 -12.31
CA GLY A 530 -1.88 -8.02 -12.37
C GLY A 530 -2.49 -8.30 -11.01
N THR A 531 -1.73 -8.17 -9.95
CA THR A 531 -2.09 -8.41 -8.56
C THR A 531 -1.83 -7.15 -7.70
N ASN A 532 -1.84 -7.30 -6.37
CA ASN A 532 -1.50 -6.23 -5.43
C ASN A 532 0.00 -5.88 -5.57
N PRO A 533 0.38 -4.61 -5.77
CA PRO A 533 1.71 -4.26 -6.27
C PRO A 533 2.84 -4.39 -5.25
N GLN A 534 2.56 -4.56 -3.95
CA GLN A 534 3.60 -4.50 -2.92
C GLN A 534 4.72 -5.53 -3.11
N ALA A 535 4.38 -6.76 -3.52
CA ALA A 535 5.37 -7.81 -3.77
C ALA A 535 6.37 -7.40 -4.84
N THR A 536 5.85 -6.91 -5.97
CA THR A 536 6.65 -6.48 -7.13
C THR A 536 7.47 -5.23 -6.82
N LEU A 537 6.93 -4.30 -6.02
CA LEU A 537 7.66 -3.10 -5.59
C LEU A 537 8.81 -3.44 -4.62
N MET A 538 8.60 -4.37 -3.69
CA MET A 538 9.66 -4.84 -2.82
C MET A 538 10.75 -5.60 -3.60
N MET A 539 10.36 -6.43 -4.56
CA MET A 539 11.26 -7.15 -5.46
C MET A 539 12.08 -6.18 -6.32
N LEU A 540 11.44 -5.14 -6.88
CA LEU A 540 12.11 -4.11 -7.67
C LEU A 540 13.17 -3.35 -6.86
N GLY A 541 12.94 -3.13 -5.57
CA GLY A 541 13.89 -2.47 -4.69
C GLY A 541 15.09 -3.35 -4.32
N ARG A 542 14.98 -4.69 -4.41
CA ARG A 542 16.06 -5.62 -4.10
C ARG A 542 17.01 -5.81 -5.27
#